data_d7bab486fb2682a124b9a4fdff854a69
#
_entry.id   d7bab486fb2682a124b9a4fdff854a69
#
_cell.length_a   1.000
_cell.length_b   1.000
_cell.length_c   1.000
_cell.angle_alpha   90.00
_cell.angle_beta   90.00
_cell.angle_gamma   90.00
#
_symmetry.space_group_name_H-M   'P 1'
#
loop_
_entity.id
_entity.type
_entity.pdbx_description
1 polymer ?
#
loop_
_entity_poly.entity_id
_entity_poly.type
_entity_poly.pdbx_seq_one_letter_code
_entity_poly.pdbx_strand_id
1 'polypeptide(L)'
;MIRYTILFCLAMFQFTFAWGEDADPRLGSAILICEQASSRVMLMDSNVDWSEDKAVIWSWSPLKDAGLMGERKRWFRNIDEAKPVHNGNQVIVTASGGGAALVDYKQAKVTASVYIGGSPHSADRLPDGRIVVASSNGDALSLWDPAVGEILQKLKLPDAHGVEWDASINRLWALGGKQLICLSYHPKNKKPLRVQAVINLPVTDASKKYPRHGGHDLTRIPGEDAYFVSDMDHLWRFDCKTRTFKALKDKHGMPKVKSISRLGVKGPILVLQATEQWYSTGPQTLDQSKVWELPKARIYKARWWFPW
;
A
#
# COMPACT_ATOMS: atom_id res chain seq x y z
N MET A 1 34.18 49.56 9.67
CA MET A 1 32.90 48.79 9.57
C MET A 1 33.05 47.74 8.47
N ILE A 2 33.37 46.51 8.83
CA ILE A 2 33.56 45.41 7.89
C ILE A 2 32.24 44.60 7.87
N ARG A 3 31.55 44.59 6.73
CA ARG A 3 30.32 43.81 6.50
C ARG A 3 30.71 42.37 6.09
N TYR A 4 30.42 41.40 6.94
CA TYR A 4 30.49 39.98 6.58
C TYR A 4 29.19 39.57 5.88
N THR A 5 29.30 39.21 4.60
CA THR A 5 28.23 38.60 3.85
C THR A 5 28.31 37.09 4.11
N ILE A 6 27.34 36.53 4.85
CA ILE A 6 27.21 35.09 5.08
C ILE A 6 26.49 34.53 3.86
N LEU A 7 27.23 33.76 3.06
CA LEU A 7 26.68 32.94 1.96
C LEU A 7 26.07 31.68 2.57
N PHE A 8 24.74 31.58 2.56
CA PHE A 8 24.05 30.34 2.86
C PHE A 8 24.11 29.42 1.63
N CYS A 9 25.03 28.45 1.64
CA CYS A 9 24.97 27.34 0.70
C CYS A 9 23.81 26.42 1.08
N LEU A 10 22.68 26.50 0.35
CA LEU A 10 21.64 25.49 0.39
C LEU A 10 22.19 24.23 -0.30
N ALA A 11 22.67 23.27 0.46
CA ALA A 11 22.93 21.92 -0.03
C ALA A 11 21.60 21.26 -0.35
N MET A 12 21.22 21.23 -1.62
CA MET A 12 20.15 20.33 -2.10
C MET A 12 20.65 18.90 -1.94
N PHE A 13 20.21 18.22 -0.89
CA PHE A 13 20.30 16.77 -0.80
C PHE A 13 19.40 16.18 -1.89
N GLN A 14 19.96 15.88 -3.04
CA GLN A 14 19.36 14.95 -3.98
C GLN A 14 19.49 13.57 -3.34
N PHE A 15 18.38 13.04 -2.82
CA PHE A 15 18.27 11.63 -2.49
C PHE A 15 18.30 10.83 -3.80
N THR A 16 19.50 10.53 -4.29
CA THR A 16 19.70 9.48 -5.26
C THR A 16 19.57 8.16 -4.50
N PHE A 17 18.47 7.46 -4.68
CA PHE A 17 18.37 6.06 -4.25
C PHE A 17 19.46 5.29 -5.01
N ALA A 18 20.47 4.84 -4.29
CA ALA A 18 21.46 3.94 -4.83
C ALA A 18 20.83 2.55 -4.96
N TRP A 19 20.17 2.30 -6.08
CA TRP A 19 20.03 0.94 -6.59
C TRP A 19 21.47 0.43 -6.77
N GLY A 20 21.78 -0.81 -6.31
CA GLY A 20 23.08 -1.41 -6.58
C GLY A 20 23.37 -1.35 -8.10
N GLU A 21 24.64 -1.34 -8.49
CA GLU A 21 25.08 -1.20 -9.89
C GLU A 21 24.42 -2.20 -10.87
N ASP A 22 23.79 -3.28 -10.35
CA ASP A 22 23.06 -4.33 -11.10
C ASP A 22 21.53 -4.19 -11.07
N ALA A 23 20.95 -3.06 -10.63
CA ALA A 23 19.50 -2.91 -10.57
C ALA A 23 18.91 -2.77 -11.97
N ASP A 24 17.84 -3.53 -12.25
CA ASP A 24 17.09 -3.42 -13.49
C ASP A 24 16.59 -1.97 -13.67
N PRO A 25 17.01 -1.26 -14.74
CA PRO A 25 16.65 0.15 -14.95
C PRO A 25 15.14 0.39 -15.08
N ARG A 26 14.35 -0.65 -15.41
CA ARG A 26 12.89 -0.58 -15.49
C ARG A 26 12.24 -0.35 -14.14
N LEU A 27 12.91 -0.68 -13.03
CA LEU A 27 12.37 -0.53 -11.68
C LEU A 27 12.02 0.92 -11.32
N GLY A 28 12.70 1.90 -11.90
CA GLY A 28 12.47 3.32 -11.63
C GLY A 28 11.07 3.83 -11.99
N SER A 29 10.35 3.11 -12.86
CA SER A 29 8.98 3.43 -13.27
C SER A 29 8.08 2.18 -13.33
N ALA A 30 8.44 1.11 -12.65
CA ALA A 30 7.64 -0.10 -12.64
C ALA A 30 6.37 0.04 -11.78
N ILE A 31 5.35 -0.73 -12.14
CA ILE A 31 4.07 -0.78 -11.44
C ILE A 31 3.85 -2.16 -10.87
N LEU A 32 3.70 -2.25 -9.54
CA LEU A 32 3.36 -3.48 -8.83
C LEU A 32 1.85 -3.65 -8.82
N ILE A 33 1.34 -4.79 -9.27
CA ILE A 33 -0.10 -5.09 -9.37
C ILE A 33 -0.47 -6.37 -8.62
N CYS A 34 -1.68 -6.36 -8.05
CA CYS A 34 -2.33 -7.52 -7.44
C CYS A 34 -3.36 -8.08 -8.44
N GLU A 35 -2.99 -9.13 -9.16
CA GLU A 35 -3.81 -9.74 -10.20
C GLU A 35 -4.54 -10.99 -9.66
N GLN A 36 -5.86 -10.91 -9.54
CA GLN A 36 -6.70 -11.90 -8.87
C GLN A 36 -7.16 -13.04 -9.78
N ALA A 37 -7.25 -12.84 -11.12
CA ALA A 37 -7.75 -13.88 -12.03
C ALA A 37 -6.82 -15.10 -12.07
N SER A 38 -5.51 -14.87 -12.01
CA SER A 38 -4.49 -15.93 -12.01
C SER A 38 -3.73 -16.04 -10.68
N SER A 39 -4.19 -15.31 -9.63
CA SER A 39 -3.58 -15.28 -8.31
C SER A 39 -2.07 -14.95 -8.38
N ARG A 40 -1.74 -13.74 -8.87
CA ARG A 40 -0.35 -13.30 -9.01
C ARG A 40 -0.16 -11.90 -8.44
N VAL A 41 1.02 -11.67 -7.90
CA VAL A 41 1.63 -10.33 -7.78
C VAL A 41 2.57 -10.18 -8.95
N MET A 42 2.50 -9.07 -9.68
CA MET A 42 3.34 -8.83 -10.85
C MET A 42 3.94 -7.44 -10.78
N LEU A 43 5.20 -7.31 -11.17
CA LEU A 43 5.86 -6.04 -11.41
C LEU A 43 5.93 -5.80 -12.90
N MET A 44 5.30 -4.75 -13.36
CA MET A 44 5.10 -4.44 -14.77
C MET A 44 5.92 -3.23 -15.20
N ASP A 45 6.53 -3.30 -16.38
CA ASP A 45 7.17 -2.15 -17.01
C ASP A 45 6.12 -1.16 -17.50
N SER A 46 6.14 0.07 -17.01
CA SER A 46 5.19 1.10 -17.42
C SER A 46 5.45 1.70 -18.83
N ASN A 47 6.55 1.33 -19.47
CA ASN A 47 6.95 1.82 -20.77
C ASN A 47 6.69 0.83 -21.92
N VAL A 48 6.12 -0.33 -21.60
CA VAL A 48 5.82 -1.41 -22.52
C VAL A 48 4.32 -1.66 -22.54
N ASP A 49 3.79 -2.08 -23.70
CA ASP A 49 2.41 -2.56 -23.78
C ASP A 49 2.24 -3.84 -22.95
N TRP A 50 1.27 -3.85 -22.05
CA TRP A 50 1.05 -4.97 -21.11
C TRP A 50 0.48 -6.23 -21.77
N SER A 51 0.11 -6.18 -23.05
CA SER A 51 -0.20 -7.38 -23.84
C SER A 51 1.05 -8.17 -24.23
N GLU A 52 2.26 -7.59 -24.11
CA GLU A 52 3.52 -8.23 -24.44
C GLU A 52 4.15 -8.89 -23.20
N ASP A 53 4.66 -10.12 -23.33
CA ASP A 53 5.31 -10.86 -22.24
C ASP A 53 6.49 -10.12 -21.60
N LYS A 54 7.23 -9.33 -22.39
CA LYS A 54 8.36 -8.50 -21.91
C LYS A 54 7.96 -7.38 -20.95
N ALA A 55 6.66 -7.05 -20.85
CA ALA A 55 6.16 -6.09 -19.87
C ALA A 55 6.27 -6.61 -18.42
N VAL A 56 6.35 -7.92 -18.23
CA VAL A 56 6.51 -8.53 -16.90
C VAL A 56 7.98 -8.49 -16.51
N ILE A 57 8.31 -7.67 -15.51
CA ILE A 57 9.68 -7.61 -14.93
C ILE A 57 9.87 -8.74 -13.94
N TRP A 58 8.86 -8.98 -13.09
CA TRP A 58 8.88 -9.98 -12.03
C TRP A 58 7.47 -10.45 -11.72
N SER A 59 7.34 -11.68 -11.22
CA SER A 59 6.05 -12.15 -10.72
C SER A 59 6.22 -13.22 -9.65
N TRP A 60 5.27 -13.26 -8.72
CA TRP A 60 5.10 -14.30 -7.73
C TRP A 60 3.65 -14.80 -7.72
N SER A 61 3.49 -16.12 -7.53
CA SER A 61 2.16 -16.74 -7.38
C SER A 61 2.15 -17.75 -6.25
N PRO A 62 1.20 -17.65 -5.30
CA PRO A 62 1.05 -18.63 -4.22
C PRO A 62 0.77 -20.05 -4.74
N LEU A 63 0.19 -20.16 -5.94
CA LEU A 63 -0.11 -21.45 -6.55
C LEU A 63 1.15 -22.21 -7.00
N LYS A 64 2.21 -21.46 -7.38
CA LYS A 64 3.49 -21.98 -7.87
C LYS A 64 4.57 -22.01 -6.79
N ASP A 65 4.39 -21.30 -5.66
CA ASP A 65 5.38 -21.22 -4.60
C ASP A 65 5.46 -22.55 -3.83
N ALA A 66 6.66 -23.17 -3.84
CA ALA A 66 6.92 -24.44 -3.16
C ALA A 66 6.94 -24.30 -1.62
N GLY A 67 7.11 -23.08 -1.08
CA GLY A 67 7.02 -22.79 0.37
C GLY A 67 5.59 -22.78 0.91
N LEU A 68 4.59 -22.74 0.02
CA LEU A 68 3.18 -22.81 0.35
C LEU A 68 2.59 -24.16 -0.08
N MET A 69 2.14 -24.96 0.87
CA MET A 69 1.54 -26.25 0.60
C MET A 69 0.11 -26.37 1.14
N GLY A 70 -0.70 -27.20 0.50
CA GLY A 70 -2.04 -27.55 0.95
C GLY A 70 -2.94 -26.33 1.14
N GLU A 71 -3.50 -26.20 2.34
CA GLU A 71 -4.41 -25.14 2.72
C GLU A 71 -3.78 -23.74 2.67
N ARG A 72 -2.47 -23.61 2.92
CA ARG A 72 -1.78 -22.31 2.89
C ARG A 72 -1.92 -21.59 1.55
N LYS A 73 -2.03 -22.32 0.41
CA LYS A 73 -2.28 -21.69 -0.89
C LYS A 73 -3.66 -21.02 -0.95
N ARG A 74 -4.66 -21.55 -0.26
CA ARG A 74 -6.03 -21.00 -0.21
C ARG A 74 -6.09 -19.69 0.57
N TRP A 75 -5.16 -19.46 1.54
CA TRP A 75 -5.06 -18.20 2.26
C TRP A 75 -4.81 -17.01 1.34
N PHE A 76 -4.21 -17.25 0.17
CA PHE A 76 -3.86 -16.22 -0.81
C PHE A 76 -4.84 -16.15 -1.99
N ARG A 77 -6.07 -16.65 -1.82
CA ARG A 77 -7.14 -16.40 -2.78
C ARG A 77 -7.53 -14.92 -2.75
N ASN A 78 -7.64 -14.29 -3.93
CA ASN A 78 -7.89 -12.87 -4.12
C ASN A 78 -6.81 -12.03 -3.40
N ILE A 79 -5.67 -11.88 -4.06
CA ILE A 79 -4.58 -11.04 -3.58
C ILE A 79 -5.04 -9.58 -3.62
N ASP A 80 -4.98 -8.89 -2.47
CA ASP A 80 -5.52 -7.54 -2.31
C ASP A 80 -4.44 -6.47 -2.25
N GLU A 81 -3.33 -6.72 -1.55
CA GLU A 81 -2.23 -5.76 -1.42
C GLU A 81 -0.89 -6.42 -1.73
N ALA A 82 -0.01 -5.66 -2.36
CA ALA A 82 1.40 -5.94 -2.45
C ALA A 82 2.18 -4.63 -2.28
N LYS A 83 3.18 -4.61 -1.38
CA LYS A 83 4.06 -3.47 -1.13
C LYS A 83 5.52 -3.92 -1.06
N PRO A 84 6.46 -3.20 -1.74
CA PRO A 84 7.88 -3.41 -1.51
C PRO A 84 8.25 -2.97 -0.10
N VAL A 85 9.03 -3.77 0.60
CA VAL A 85 9.56 -3.48 1.94
C VAL A 85 11.03 -3.87 2.02
N HIS A 86 11.70 -3.48 3.10
CA HIS A 86 13.11 -3.82 3.31
C HIS A 86 13.98 -3.40 2.11
N ASN A 87 13.84 -2.12 1.70
CA ASN A 87 14.54 -1.54 0.54
C ASN A 87 14.31 -2.31 -0.77
N GLY A 88 13.11 -2.86 -0.96
CA GLY A 88 12.76 -3.63 -2.15
C GLY A 88 13.24 -5.08 -2.17
N ASN A 89 13.94 -5.56 -1.14
CA ASN A 89 14.39 -6.95 -1.08
C ASN A 89 13.24 -7.93 -0.80
N GLN A 90 12.12 -7.44 -0.26
CA GLN A 90 10.93 -8.24 0.03
C GLN A 90 9.67 -7.53 -0.44
N VAL A 91 8.64 -8.31 -0.71
CA VAL A 91 7.27 -7.85 -0.97
C VAL A 91 6.36 -8.39 0.13
N ILE A 92 5.64 -7.49 0.82
CA ILE A 92 4.51 -7.89 1.67
C ILE A 92 3.32 -8.15 0.75
N VAL A 93 2.61 -9.25 1.00
CA VAL A 93 1.39 -9.62 0.27
C VAL A 93 0.28 -9.93 1.26
N THR A 94 -0.92 -9.41 1.00
CA THR A 94 -2.16 -9.80 1.71
C THR A 94 -3.23 -10.26 0.75
N ALA A 95 -4.17 -11.07 1.23
CA ALA A 95 -5.25 -11.59 0.40
C ALA A 95 -6.54 -11.80 1.19
N SER A 96 -7.70 -11.59 0.54
CA SER A 96 -9.03 -11.82 1.13
C SER A 96 -9.25 -13.24 1.62
N GLY A 97 -8.49 -14.23 1.13
CA GLY A 97 -8.49 -15.59 1.67
C GLY A 97 -7.99 -15.72 3.11
N GLY A 98 -7.47 -14.64 3.70
CA GLY A 98 -7.05 -14.55 5.10
C GLY A 98 -5.54 -14.56 5.32
N GLY A 99 -4.74 -14.68 4.28
CA GLY A 99 -3.29 -14.76 4.34
C GLY A 99 -2.57 -13.43 4.34
N ALA A 100 -1.42 -13.37 5.04
CA ALA A 100 -0.38 -12.38 4.85
C ALA A 100 0.97 -13.09 4.71
N ALA A 101 1.86 -12.56 3.85
CA ALA A 101 3.17 -13.16 3.59
C ALA A 101 4.25 -12.11 3.35
N LEU A 102 5.50 -12.51 3.63
CA LEU A 102 6.71 -11.91 3.10
C LEU A 102 7.24 -12.78 1.97
N VAL A 103 7.48 -12.17 0.83
CA VAL A 103 8.04 -12.81 -0.37
C VAL A 103 9.41 -12.21 -0.65
N ASP A 104 10.43 -13.03 -0.76
CA ASP A 104 11.75 -12.61 -1.22
C ASP A 104 11.66 -12.20 -2.70
N TYR A 105 12.09 -10.96 -3.00
CA TYR A 105 11.97 -10.43 -4.36
C TYR A 105 12.85 -11.18 -5.35
N LYS A 106 14.11 -11.47 -5.01
CA LYS A 106 15.06 -12.12 -5.94
C LYS A 106 14.67 -13.57 -6.25
N GLN A 107 14.22 -14.30 -5.21
CA GLN A 107 13.87 -15.72 -5.36
C GLN A 107 12.42 -15.95 -5.77
N ALA A 108 11.57 -14.91 -5.72
CA ALA A 108 10.11 -15.01 -5.88
C ALA A 108 9.52 -16.13 -5.02
N LYS A 109 9.95 -16.20 -3.73
CA LYS A 109 9.61 -17.27 -2.80
C LYS A 109 9.14 -16.70 -1.46
N VAL A 110 8.10 -17.30 -0.89
CA VAL A 110 7.64 -16.96 0.46
C VAL A 110 8.71 -17.28 1.50
N THR A 111 9.03 -16.30 2.36
CA THR A 111 9.96 -16.47 3.49
C THR A 111 9.23 -16.60 4.83
N ALA A 112 8.05 -15.97 4.96
CA ALA A 112 7.18 -16.11 6.11
C ALA A 112 5.73 -15.93 5.68
N SER A 113 4.80 -16.65 6.31
CA SER A 113 3.37 -16.49 6.07
C SER A 113 2.56 -16.81 7.32
N VAL A 114 1.39 -16.16 7.44
CA VAL A 114 0.47 -16.33 8.55
C VAL A 114 -0.97 -16.29 8.07
N TYR A 115 -1.86 -17.02 8.74
CA TYR A 115 -3.29 -16.84 8.59
C TYR A 115 -3.78 -15.77 9.58
N ILE A 116 -4.18 -14.61 9.07
CA ILE A 116 -4.73 -13.50 9.86
C ILE A 116 -6.25 -13.63 9.97
N GLY A 117 -6.90 -14.06 8.88
CA GLY A 117 -8.36 -14.09 8.74
C GLY A 117 -8.96 -12.70 8.48
N GLY A 118 -10.28 -12.67 8.28
CA GLY A 118 -11.03 -11.40 8.18
C GLY A 118 -10.71 -10.52 6.97
N SER A 119 -10.31 -11.09 5.84
CA SER A 119 -9.98 -10.37 4.60
C SER A 119 -8.91 -9.30 4.80
N PRO A 120 -7.63 -9.65 4.92
CA PRO A 120 -6.52 -8.71 4.95
C PRO A 120 -6.41 -7.91 3.66
N HIS A 121 -6.50 -6.57 3.75
CA HIS A 121 -6.50 -5.65 2.60
C HIS A 121 -5.26 -4.76 2.52
N SER A 122 -4.47 -4.67 3.58
CA SER A 122 -3.21 -3.94 3.58
C SER A 122 -2.30 -4.44 4.69
N ALA A 123 -1.00 -4.28 4.50
CA ALA A 123 0.00 -4.52 5.53
C ALA A 123 1.18 -3.57 5.38
N ASP A 124 1.91 -3.34 6.48
CA ASP A 124 3.16 -2.62 6.44
C ASP A 124 4.16 -3.13 7.49
N ARG A 125 5.45 -2.91 7.21
CA ARG A 125 6.56 -3.40 8.01
C ARG A 125 7.03 -2.33 8.99
N LEU A 126 7.15 -2.71 10.26
CA LEU A 126 7.70 -1.89 11.32
C LEU A 126 9.25 -1.98 11.37
N PRO A 127 9.93 -1.03 12.04
CA PRO A 127 11.40 -0.96 12.04
C PRO A 127 12.12 -2.21 12.54
N ASP A 128 11.51 -2.97 13.44
CA ASP A 128 12.05 -4.21 14.00
C ASP A 128 11.70 -5.47 13.20
N GLY A 129 11.04 -5.31 12.07
CA GLY A 129 10.68 -6.41 11.17
C GLY A 129 9.29 -7.00 11.39
N ARG A 130 8.59 -6.63 12.46
CA ARG A 130 7.18 -6.97 12.65
C ARG A 130 6.30 -6.31 11.63
N ILE A 131 5.11 -6.87 11.43
CA ILE A 131 4.18 -6.44 10.40
C ILE A 131 2.83 -6.13 11.03
N VAL A 132 2.23 -5.01 10.64
CA VAL A 132 0.84 -4.70 10.95
C VAL A 132 -0.01 -5.01 9.74
N VAL A 133 -1.09 -5.76 9.94
CA VAL A 133 -2.04 -6.16 8.89
C VAL A 133 -3.41 -5.60 9.21
N ALA A 134 -4.04 -4.95 8.23
CA ALA A 134 -5.40 -4.45 8.30
C ALA A 134 -6.38 -5.45 7.66
N SER A 135 -7.36 -5.91 8.43
CA SER A 135 -8.37 -6.89 7.99
C SER A 135 -9.75 -6.26 8.01
N SER A 136 -10.37 -6.08 6.83
CA SER A 136 -11.63 -5.35 6.67
C SER A 136 -12.81 -6.07 7.32
N ASN A 137 -13.06 -7.32 6.96
CA ASN A 137 -14.13 -8.13 7.56
C ASN A 137 -13.81 -8.59 8.98
N GLY A 138 -12.53 -8.54 9.37
CA GLY A 138 -12.08 -8.81 10.73
C GLY A 138 -12.22 -7.62 11.68
N ASP A 139 -12.52 -6.43 11.16
CA ASP A 139 -12.59 -5.18 11.91
C ASP A 139 -11.36 -4.95 12.81
N ALA A 140 -10.16 -5.28 12.31
CA ALA A 140 -8.97 -5.35 13.15
C ALA A 140 -7.66 -4.96 12.44
N LEU A 141 -6.75 -4.41 13.24
CA LEU A 141 -5.31 -4.42 12.98
C LEU A 141 -4.67 -5.56 13.78
N SER A 142 -3.86 -6.37 13.11
CA SER A 142 -3.12 -7.47 13.72
C SER A 142 -1.62 -7.17 13.63
N LEU A 143 -0.92 -7.17 14.77
CA LEU A 143 0.54 -7.11 14.81
C LEU A 143 1.09 -8.54 14.76
N TRP A 144 1.76 -8.86 13.67
CA TRP A 144 2.38 -10.16 13.42
C TRP A 144 3.90 -10.07 13.54
N ASP A 145 4.50 -11.06 14.19
CA ASP A 145 5.95 -11.23 14.23
C ASP A 145 6.35 -12.39 13.29
N PRO A 146 6.95 -12.10 12.11
CA PRO A 146 7.34 -13.14 11.16
C PRO A 146 8.46 -14.07 11.66
N ALA A 147 9.29 -13.60 12.61
CA ALA A 147 10.41 -14.40 13.12
C ALA A 147 9.95 -15.59 13.96
N VAL A 148 8.83 -15.44 14.68
CA VAL A 148 8.24 -16.50 15.53
C VAL A 148 6.92 -17.02 14.99
N GLY A 149 6.34 -16.37 13.97
CA GLY A 149 5.08 -16.79 13.35
C GLY A 149 3.82 -16.44 14.14
N GLU A 150 3.91 -15.54 15.14
CA GLU A 150 2.82 -15.26 16.09
C GLU A 150 2.14 -13.91 15.86
N ILE A 151 0.85 -13.83 16.18
CA ILE A 151 0.10 -12.58 16.26
C ILE A 151 0.20 -12.07 17.70
N LEU A 152 0.96 -10.99 17.89
CA LEU A 152 1.29 -10.45 19.21
C LEU A 152 0.20 -9.54 19.78
N GLN A 153 -0.55 -8.85 18.91
CA GLN A 153 -1.61 -7.92 19.34
C GLN A 153 -2.68 -7.81 18.25
N LYS A 154 -3.94 -7.68 18.70
CA LYS A 154 -5.06 -7.27 17.84
C LYS A 154 -5.68 -6.01 18.41
N LEU A 155 -5.97 -5.04 17.54
CA LEU A 155 -6.67 -3.79 17.84
C LEU A 155 -7.93 -3.69 16.99
N LYS A 156 -9.03 -3.28 17.58
CA LYS A 156 -10.28 -3.05 16.85
C LYS A 156 -10.15 -1.80 15.97
N LEU A 157 -10.39 -1.96 14.68
CA LEU A 157 -10.57 -0.90 13.72
C LEU A 157 -11.61 -1.36 12.71
N PRO A 158 -12.87 -0.89 12.80
CA PRO A 158 -13.93 -1.32 11.89
C PRO A 158 -13.56 -1.07 10.43
N ASP A 159 -13.76 -2.11 9.58
CA ASP A 159 -13.50 -2.08 8.15
C ASP A 159 -12.05 -1.62 7.82
N ALA A 160 -11.06 -2.21 8.50
CA ALA A 160 -9.65 -1.83 8.36
C ALA A 160 -9.12 -2.17 6.97
N HIS A 161 -8.70 -1.14 6.19
CA HIS A 161 -8.30 -1.29 4.78
C HIS A 161 -6.88 -0.81 4.45
N GLY A 162 -6.31 0.09 5.23
CA GLY A 162 -4.99 0.67 4.97
C GLY A 162 -4.11 0.74 6.19
N VAL A 163 -2.81 0.47 6.04
CA VAL A 163 -1.78 0.74 7.04
C VAL A 163 -0.53 1.28 6.36
N GLU A 164 0.12 2.24 7.01
CA GLU A 164 1.32 2.90 6.51
C GLU A 164 2.21 3.32 7.67
N TRP A 165 3.46 2.83 7.70
CA TRP A 165 4.46 3.23 8.67
C TRP A 165 5.16 4.52 8.23
N ASP A 166 5.17 5.51 9.08
CA ASP A 166 5.90 6.75 8.86
C ASP A 166 7.18 6.80 9.71
N ALA A 167 8.29 6.47 9.08
CA ALA A 167 9.59 6.48 9.74
C ALA A 167 10.03 7.88 10.17
N SER A 168 9.58 8.94 9.50
CA SER A 168 9.99 10.32 9.80
C SER A 168 9.47 10.82 11.15
N ILE A 169 8.30 10.36 11.55
CA ILE A 169 7.66 10.73 12.83
C ILE A 169 7.50 9.54 13.78
N ASN A 170 8.00 8.37 13.39
CA ASN A 170 7.91 7.12 14.15
C ASN A 170 6.47 6.79 14.56
N ARG A 171 5.56 6.78 13.59
CA ARG A 171 4.12 6.52 13.77
C ARG A 171 3.59 5.57 12.71
N LEU A 172 2.57 4.83 13.09
CA LEU A 172 1.75 4.06 12.18
C LEU A 172 0.43 4.78 11.94
N TRP A 173 0.06 4.92 10.68
CA TRP A 173 -1.27 5.36 10.30
C TRP A 173 -2.09 4.17 9.84
N ALA A 174 -3.36 4.12 10.22
CA ALA A 174 -4.25 3.05 9.78
C ALA A 174 -5.62 3.59 9.44
N LEU A 175 -6.14 3.12 8.31
CA LEU A 175 -7.42 3.52 7.73
C LEU A 175 -8.47 2.45 7.97
N GLY A 176 -9.57 2.84 8.61
CA GLY A 176 -10.80 2.07 8.69
C GLY A 176 -11.91 2.66 7.83
N GLY A 177 -13.10 2.08 7.89
CA GLY A 177 -14.23 2.53 7.09
C GLY A 177 -14.65 3.99 7.33
N LYS A 178 -14.48 4.51 8.55
CA LYS A 178 -14.88 5.87 8.92
C LYS A 178 -13.78 6.71 9.55
N GLN A 179 -12.60 6.13 9.78
CA GLN A 179 -11.58 6.74 10.60
C GLN A 179 -10.20 6.49 10.01
N LEU A 180 -9.37 7.52 10.11
CA LEU A 180 -7.92 7.43 10.04
C LEU A 180 -7.38 7.51 11.46
N ILE A 181 -6.62 6.54 11.92
CA ILE A 181 -6.03 6.53 13.26
C ILE A 181 -4.51 6.62 13.19
N CYS A 182 -3.94 7.35 14.14
CA CYS A 182 -2.50 7.43 14.34
C CYS A 182 -2.12 6.60 15.57
N LEU A 183 -1.10 5.75 15.43
CA LEU A 183 -0.64 4.89 16.52
C LEU A 183 0.85 5.12 16.80
N SER A 184 1.22 5.08 18.08
CA SER A 184 2.61 4.90 18.49
C SER A 184 2.96 3.41 18.51
N TYR A 185 4.24 3.12 18.28
CA TYR A 185 4.79 1.77 18.34
C TYR A 185 5.92 1.70 19.37
N HIS A 186 5.80 0.75 20.31
CA HIS A 186 6.76 0.51 21.38
C HIS A 186 7.02 -1.01 21.50
N PRO A 187 8.01 -1.56 20.80
CA PRO A 187 8.18 -3.02 20.64
C PRO A 187 8.36 -3.79 21.95
N LYS A 188 8.89 -3.15 22.99
CA LYS A 188 9.14 -3.78 24.30
C LYS A 188 7.90 -3.81 25.21
N ASN A 189 6.82 -3.13 24.85
CA ASN A 189 5.62 -3.08 25.67
C ASN A 189 4.76 -4.33 25.46
N LYS A 190 4.02 -4.75 26.52
CA LYS A 190 3.01 -5.83 26.42
C LYS A 190 1.93 -5.55 25.36
N LYS A 191 1.61 -4.27 25.12
CA LYS A 191 0.75 -3.78 24.04
C LYS A 191 1.56 -2.80 23.20
N PRO A 192 2.28 -3.26 22.17
CA PRO A 192 3.20 -2.45 21.40
C PRO A 192 2.54 -1.31 20.64
N LEU A 193 1.36 -1.52 20.09
CA LEU A 193 0.59 -0.50 19.36
C LEU A 193 -0.39 0.19 20.29
N ARG A 194 -0.39 1.53 20.29
CA ARG A 194 -1.32 2.36 21.08
C ARG A 194 -1.87 3.50 20.22
N VAL A 195 -3.19 3.65 20.18
CA VAL A 195 -3.88 4.74 19.50
C VAL A 195 -3.52 6.07 20.16
N GLN A 196 -3.08 7.03 19.36
CA GLN A 196 -2.71 8.39 19.77
C GLN A 196 -3.73 9.43 19.31
N ALA A 197 -4.33 9.20 18.14
CA ALA A 197 -5.34 10.09 17.59
C ALA A 197 -6.32 9.29 16.73
N VAL A 198 -7.55 9.79 16.67
CA VAL A 198 -8.61 9.32 15.80
C VAL A 198 -9.14 10.51 15.02
N ILE A 199 -9.13 10.43 13.70
CA ILE A 199 -9.60 11.46 12.79
C ILE A 199 -10.72 10.86 11.94
N ASN A 200 -11.91 11.45 11.99
CA ASN A 200 -13.02 11.00 11.16
C ASN A 200 -12.79 11.35 9.70
N LEU A 201 -13.10 10.43 8.79
CA LEU A 201 -13.17 10.73 7.37
C LEU A 201 -14.28 11.73 7.08
N PRO A 202 -14.16 12.54 6.01
CA PRO A 202 -15.24 13.39 5.56
C PRO A 202 -16.53 12.60 5.30
N VAL A 203 -17.67 13.18 5.64
CA VAL A 203 -18.97 12.56 5.39
C VAL A 203 -19.37 12.83 3.95
N THR A 204 -19.54 11.78 3.17
CA THR A 204 -19.96 11.82 1.76
C THR A 204 -21.35 11.17 1.61
N ASP A 205 -21.97 11.31 0.44
CA ASP A 205 -23.25 10.66 0.18
C ASP A 205 -23.13 9.13 0.15
N ALA A 206 -22.00 8.61 -0.35
CA ALA A 206 -21.71 7.18 -0.31
C ALA A 206 -21.50 6.70 1.14
N SER A 207 -20.83 7.47 1.99
CA SER A 207 -20.62 7.09 3.40
C SER A 207 -21.93 7.10 4.21
N LYS A 208 -22.88 7.94 3.84
CA LYS A 208 -24.27 7.92 4.41
C LYS A 208 -25.02 6.67 3.99
N LYS A 209 -24.92 6.30 2.70
CA LYS A 209 -25.59 5.13 2.12
C LYS A 209 -25.01 3.81 2.62
N TYR A 210 -23.67 3.76 2.81
CA TYR A 210 -22.93 2.57 3.23
C TYR A 210 -22.15 2.85 4.53
N PRO A 211 -22.83 2.97 5.67
CA PRO A 211 -22.24 3.50 6.90
C PRO A 211 -21.11 2.64 7.49
N ARG A 212 -20.94 1.40 7.05
CA ARG A 212 -19.83 0.52 7.48
C ARG A 212 -18.57 0.72 6.64
N HIS A 213 -18.76 0.94 5.34
CA HIS A 213 -17.70 0.97 4.35
C HIS A 213 -17.37 2.40 3.94
N GLY A 214 -16.09 2.71 3.86
CA GLY A 214 -15.63 4.04 3.47
C GLY A 214 -14.21 4.00 2.96
N GLY A 215 -13.23 4.04 3.86
CA GLY A 215 -11.83 4.05 3.48
C GLY A 215 -11.39 2.77 2.76
N HIS A 216 -10.69 2.93 1.63
CA HIS A 216 -10.20 1.81 0.82
C HIS A 216 -8.67 1.77 0.73
N ASP A 217 -8.02 2.91 0.60
CA ASP A 217 -6.57 2.95 0.45
C ASP A 217 -5.93 4.09 1.22
N LEU A 218 -4.73 3.83 1.74
CA LEU A 218 -3.89 4.77 2.45
C LEU A 218 -2.47 4.63 1.91
N THR A 219 -1.89 5.74 1.44
CA THR A 219 -0.52 5.75 0.91
C THR A 219 0.15 7.08 1.22
N ARG A 220 1.38 7.04 1.72
CA ARG A 220 2.18 8.24 1.96
C ARG A 220 2.46 8.98 0.66
N ILE A 221 2.44 10.32 0.72
CA ILE A 221 2.82 11.15 -0.43
C ILE A 221 4.32 11.43 -0.33
N PRO A 222 5.13 10.96 -1.31
CA PRO A 222 6.58 11.17 -1.29
C PRO A 222 6.94 12.67 -1.19
N GLY A 223 7.83 13.00 -0.25
CA GLY A 223 8.30 14.37 -0.05
C GLY A 223 7.32 15.30 0.67
N GLU A 224 6.19 14.78 1.17
CA GLU A 224 5.19 15.56 1.88
C GLU A 224 4.87 14.92 3.25
N ASP A 225 4.48 15.77 4.21
CA ASP A 225 3.86 15.31 5.48
C ASP A 225 2.36 15.14 5.28
N ALA A 226 2.01 14.23 4.37
CA ALA A 226 0.65 14.01 3.92
C ALA A 226 0.44 12.60 3.37
N TYR A 227 -0.83 12.19 3.31
CA TYR A 227 -1.27 10.90 2.78
C TYR A 227 -2.33 11.07 1.71
N PHE A 228 -2.29 10.22 0.70
CA PHE A 228 -3.47 9.93 -0.11
C PHE A 228 -4.38 8.98 0.65
N VAL A 229 -5.66 9.28 0.64
CA VAL A 229 -6.72 8.43 1.16
C VAL A 229 -7.80 8.30 0.10
N SER A 230 -8.20 7.08 -0.24
CA SER A 230 -9.40 6.85 -1.03
C SER A 230 -10.53 6.35 -0.15
N ASP A 231 -11.74 6.76 -0.44
CA ASP A 231 -12.95 6.20 0.12
C ASP A 231 -13.91 5.70 -0.98
N MET A 232 -15.19 5.54 -0.69
CA MET A 232 -16.17 4.98 -1.64
C MET A 232 -16.35 5.82 -2.90
N ASP A 233 -16.20 7.14 -2.82
CA ASP A 233 -16.54 8.08 -3.90
C ASP A 233 -15.52 9.21 -4.10
N HIS A 234 -14.52 9.37 -3.21
CA HIS A 234 -13.54 10.45 -3.28
C HIS A 234 -12.10 9.98 -3.11
N LEU A 235 -11.20 10.84 -3.62
CA LEU A 235 -9.78 10.84 -3.31
C LEU A 235 -9.45 12.06 -2.48
N TRP A 236 -8.75 11.84 -1.37
CA TRP A 236 -8.37 12.87 -0.44
C TRP A 236 -6.85 12.98 -0.33
N ARG A 237 -6.36 14.21 -0.13
CA ARG A 237 -5.08 14.48 0.48
C ARG A 237 -5.32 14.80 1.96
N PHE A 238 -4.82 13.95 2.84
CA PHE A 238 -4.81 14.18 4.28
C PHE A 238 -3.51 14.87 4.67
N ASP A 239 -3.59 16.01 5.32
CA ASP A 239 -2.46 16.78 5.85
C ASP A 239 -2.24 16.41 7.31
N CYS A 240 -1.02 15.88 7.64
CA CYS A 240 -0.72 15.39 8.99
C CYS A 240 -0.63 16.50 10.03
N LYS A 241 -0.15 17.68 9.64
CA LYS A 241 0.04 18.82 10.53
C LYS A 241 -1.29 19.45 10.93
N THR A 242 -2.14 19.73 9.95
CA THR A 242 -3.46 20.34 10.17
C THR A 242 -4.54 19.33 10.51
N ARG A 243 -4.31 18.03 10.23
CA ARG A 243 -5.27 16.92 10.37
C ARG A 243 -6.55 17.14 9.57
N THR A 244 -6.40 17.70 8.36
CA THR A 244 -7.52 18.01 7.48
C THR A 244 -7.45 17.23 6.18
N PHE A 245 -8.62 16.98 5.59
CA PHE A 245 -8.76 16.35 4.28
C PHE A 245 -9.09 17.40 3.22
N LYS A 246 -8.41 17.31 2.07
CA LYS A 246 -8.71 18.11 0.87
C LYS A 246 -8.96 17.17 -0.28
N ALA A 247 -10.08 17.32 -0.99
CA ALA A 247 -10.38 16.52 -2.17
C ALA A 247 -9.34 16.78 -3.28
N LEU A 248 -8.90 15.71 -3.96
CA LEU A 248 -7.97 15.78 -5.10
C LEU A 248 -8.67 16.03 -6.44
N LYS A 249 -9.93 15.64 -6.54
CA LYS A 249 -10.81 15.92 -7.66
C LYS A 249 -11.91 16.88 -7.20
N ASP A 250 -12.63 17.44 -8.13
CA ASP A 250 -13.77 18.31 -7.87
C ASP A 250 -14.90 17.62 -7.08
N LYS A 251 -16.01 18.31 -6.92
CA LYS A 251 -17.19 17.85 -6.18
C LYS A 251 -17.84 16.54 -6.68
N HIS A 252 -17.48 16.10 -7.90
CA HIS A 252 -18.01 14.84 -8.45
C HIS A 252 -17.25 13.61 -7.98
N GLY A 253 -16.09 13.83 -7.33
CA GLY A 253 -15.28 12.75 -6.78
C GLY A 253 -14.67 11.81 -7.83
N MET A 254 -14.18 10.68 -7.36
CA MET A 254 -13.70 9.56 -8.18
C MET A 254 -14.06 8.26 -7.44
N PRO A 255 -15.21 7.65 -7.75
CA PRO A 255 -15.70 6.50 -7.00
C PRO A 255 -14.90 5.24 -7.26
N LYS A 256 -14.95 4.31 -6.30
CA LYS A 256 -14.40 2.95 -6.39
C LYS A 256 -12.89 2.90 -6.62
N VAL A 257 -12.12 3.91 -6.21
CA VAL A 257 -10.65 3.83 -6.27
C VAL A 257 -10.13 2.88 -5.22
N LYS A 258 -9.44 1.84 -5.65
CA LYS A 258 -8.89 0.76 -4.82
C LYS A 258 -7.45 1.00 -4.40
N SER A 259 -6.70 1.78 -5.18
CA SER A 259 -5.34 2.19 -4.81
C SER A 259 -4.95 3.50 -5.47
N ILE A 260 -4.05 4.24 -4.79
CA ILE A 260 -3.47 5.48 -5.27
C ILE A 260 -2.01 5.58 -4.78
N SER A 261 -1.09 5.99 -5.66
CA SER A 261 0.31 6.22 -5.31
C SER A 261 0.94 7.25 -6.24
N ARG A 262 2.02 7.90 -5.83
CA ARG A 262 2.77 8.87 -6.65
C ARG A 262 4.19 8.37 -6.91
N LEU A 263 4.67 8.52 -8.14
CA LEU A 263 6.04 8.19 -8.51
C LEU A 263 6.99 9.29 -8.02
N GLY A 264 7.71 9.02 -6.94
CA GLY A 264 8.62 10.00 -6.35
C GLY A 264 7.92 11.30 -5.94
N VAL A 265 8.69 12.39 -5.78
CA VAL A 265 8.18 13.66 -5.22
C VAL A 265 7.30 14.43 -6.22
N LYS A 266 7.60 14.36 -7.52
CA LYS A 266 6.95 15.16 -8.56
C LYS A 266 6.38 14.34 -9.72
N GLY A 267 6.49 13.02 -9.66
CA GLY A 267 6.03 12.16 -10.73
C GLY A 267 4.50 12.00 -10.79
N PRO A 268 4.00 11.24 -11.76
CA PRO A 268 2.58 11.03 -11.97
C PRO A 268 1.93 10.29 -10.80
N ILE A 269 0.68 10.62 -10.55
CA ILE A 269 -0.17 9.90 -9.60
C ILE A 269 -0.85 8.76 -10.34
N LEU A 270 -0.64 7.54 -9.88
CA LEU A 270 -1.28 6.32 -10.36
C LEU A 270 -2.53 6.05 -9.54
N VAL A 271 -3.61 5.66 -10.19
CA VAL A 271 -4.84 5.19 -9.54
C VAL A 271 -5.32 3.90 -10.19
N LEU A 272 -5.85 3.00 -9.37
CA LEU A 272 -6.67 1.91 -9.86
C LEU A 272 -8.12 2.17 -9.45
N GLN A 273 -8.93 2.53 -10.43
CA GLN A 273 -10.37 2.71 -10.27
C GLN A 273 -11.07 1.43 -10.75
N ALA A 274 -11.87 0.82 -9.90
CA ALA A 274 -12.62 -0.37 -10.31
C ALA A 274 -13.68 0.01 -11.35
N THR A 275 -13.57 -0.57 -12.55
CA THR A 275 -14.53 -0.43 -13.65
C THR A 275 -15.63 -1.50 -13.57
N GLU A 276 -15.29 -2.63 -12.99
CA GLU A 276 -16.21 -3.74 -12.66
C GLU A 276 -16.68 -3.66 -11.19
N GLN A 277 -17.08 -4.76 -10.59
CA GLN A 277 -17.58 -4.78 -9.21
C GLN A 277 -16.53 -4.24 -8.23
N TRP A 278 -15.29 -4.77 -8.24
CA TRP A 278 -14.22 -4.41 -7.32
C TRP A 278 -12.82 -4.36 -7.97
N TYR A 279 -12.69 -4.57 -9.29
CA TYR A 279 -11.43 -4.65 -10.01
C TYR A 279 -11.47 -3.88 -11.33
N SER A 280 -10.34 -3.74 -11.97
CA SER A 280 -10.18 -3.23 -13.34
C SER A 280 -9.18 -4.10 -14.11
N THR A 281 -9.12 -3.96 -15.43
CA THR A 281 -8.10 -4.57 -16.28
C THR A 281 -6.75 -3.86 -16.21
N GLY A 282 -6.71 -2.64 -15.66
CA GLY A 282 -5.46 -1.89 -15.51
C GLY A 282 -5.61 -0.58 -14.77
N PRO A 283 -4.48 -0.01 -14.30
CA PRO A 283 -4.44 1.31 -13.70
C PRO A 283 -4.34 2.42 -14.73
N GLN A 284 -4.49 3.66 -14.27
CA GLN A 284 -4.29 4.87 -15.05
C GLN A 284 -3.63 5.96 -14.21
N THR A 285 -3.08 6.99 -14.87
CA THR A 285 -2.69 8.22 -14.17
C THR A 285 -3.94 9.00 -13.76
N LEU A 286 -3.85 9.78 -12.67
CA LEU A 286 -4.97 10.55 -12.14
C LEU A 286 -5.51 11.58 -13.16
N ASP A 287 -4.64 12.12 -14.02
CA ASP A 287 -4.97 13.02 -15.14
C ASP A 287 -5.40 12.28 -16.41
N GLN A 288 -5.41 10.94 -16.37
CA GLN A 288 -5.76 10.06 -17.50
C GLN A 288 -4.85 10.20 -18.74
N SER A 289 -3.68 10.82 -18.58
CA SER A 289 -2.70 10.96 -19.67
C SER A 289 -2.06 9.63 -20.08
N LYS A 290 -2.11 8.62 -19.19
CA LYS A 290 -1.61 7.27 -19.43
C LYS A 290 -2.56 6.24 -18.84
N VAL A 291 -2.87 5.20 -19.61
CA VAL A 291 -3.70 4.06 -19.21
C VAL A 291 -2.94 2.80 -19.57
N TRP A 292 -2.89 1.85 -18.67
CA TRP A 292 -2.34 0.51 -18.91
C TRP A 292 -3.47 -0.51 -18.87
N GLU A 293 -3.39 -1.50 -19.71
CA GLU A 293 -4.39 -2.55 -19.79
C GLU A 293 -3.74 -3.91 -19.92
N LEU A 294 -4.08 -4.83 -19.00
CA LEU A 294 -3.74 -6.24 -19.08
C LEU A 294 -5.02 -7.01 -19.41
N PRO A 295 -5.16 -7.51 -20.65
CA PRO A 295 -6.40 -8.14 -21.09
C PRO A 295 -6.81 -9.31 -20.20
N LYS A 296 -8.09 -9.42 -19.86
CA LYS A 296 -8.69 -10.48 -19.02
C LYS A 296 -8.19 -10.50 -17.56
N ALA A 297 -7.35 -9.55 -17.13
CA ALA A 297 -6.91 -9.46 -15.75
C ALA A 297 -8.03 -8.94 -14.82
N ARG A 298 -7.92 -9.30 -13.55
CA ARG A 298 -8.70 -8.72 -12.45
C ARG A 298 -7.75 -8.10 -11.46
N ILE A 299 -7.37 -6.84 -11.71
CA ILE A 299 -6.42 -6.12 -10.87
C ILE A 299 -7.19 -5.41 -9.76
N TYR A 300 -6.84 -5.70 -8.50
CA TYR A 300 -7.47 -5.08 -7.33
C TYR A 300 -6.73 -3.83 -6.88
N LYS A 301 -5.39 -3.88 -6.75
CA LYS A 301 -4.54 -2.73 -6.46
C LYS A 301 -3.35 -2.65 -7.41
N ALA A 302 -2.90 -1.43 -7.66
CA ALA A 302 -1.71 -1.11 -8.44
C ALA A 302 -0.96 0.04 -7.77
N ARG A 303 0.37 -0.08 -7.65
CA ARG A 303 1.24 0.93 -7.04
C ARG A 303 2.51 1.12 -7.84
N TRP A 304 3.02 2.35 -7.90
CA TRP A 304 4.39 2.54 -8.31
C TRP A 304 5.32 1.70 -7.41
N TRP A 305 6.29 1.03 -8.04
CA TRP A 305 7.36 0.34 -7.32
C TRP A 305 8.26 1.37 -6.67
N PHE A 306 8.07 1.61 -5.39
CA PHE A 306 8.90 2.53 -4.63
C PHE A 306 9.23 1.89 -3.28
N PRO A 307 10.44 1.32 -3.13
CA PRO A 307 10.87 0.75 -1.85
C PRO A 307 11.22 1.89 -0.88
N TRP A 308 10.51 1.92 0.23
CA TRP A 308 10.78 2.84 1.35
C TRP A 308 11.81 2.26 2.31
#